data_4a077f0981ad9984aae8cda9f62122e6
#
_entry.id   4a077f0981ad9984aae8cda9f62122e6
#
_cell.length_a   1.000
_cell.length_b   1.000
_cell.length_c   1.000
_cell.angle_alpha   90.00
_cell.angle_beta   90.00
_cell.angle_gamma   90.00
#
_symmetry.space_group_name_H-M   'P 1'
#
loop_
_entity.id
_entity.type
_entity.pdbx_description
1 polymer ?
#
loop_
_entity_poly.entity_id
_entity_poly.type
_entity_poly.pdbx_seq_one_letter_code
_entity_poly.pdbx_strand_id
1 'polypeptide(L)'
;MRHAVLGAGGVGGLIAAALAEDGQDVILVLRAETLEVYPGGIHLESEVVGDIDVDVPAVGRLDREVEVLWVAVKATQLEDALRAASPAVAGNALVIPLLNGVDHVSRLREVFGDLVVPGAIRVESERVGPAHIVQTSPFAAVDLAPPPALRSRAEAVAGELQSAGLSCNVRDSEAEVLWGKLAVLAPFALATSSVQLPAAGVRADPVTSRLMLASMREVGEVAATQGAQLDPAIYETALLNMPAGMRSSMQKDLAAGRALELEAISGPILRLGREHGIPTPATEELVRRVGAAQAL
;
A
#
# COMPACT_ATOMS: atom_id res chain seq x y z
N MET A 1 -4.79 19.92 9.08
CA MET A 1 -3.53 19.54 9.81
C MET A 1 -2.30 19.78 8.94
N ARG A 2 -1.10 19.62 9.52
CA ARG A 2 0.17 19.61 8.76
C ARG A 2 0.56 18.17 8.44
N HIS A 3 0.65 17.84 7.16
CA HIS A 3 0.98 16.52 6.66
C HIS A 3 2.35 16.50 5.98
N ALA A 4 3.13 15.46 6.23
CA ALA A 4 4.25 15.11 5.38
C ALA A 4 3.97 13.78 4.68
N VAL A 5 4.34 13.69 3.41
CA VAL A 5 4.18 12.45 2.62
C VAL A 5 5.55 11.99 2.14
N LEU A 6 6.02 10.86 2.68
CA LEU A 6 7.23 10.19 2.21
C LEU A 6 6.92 9.42 0.92
N GLY A 7 7.41 9.95 -0.20
CA GLY A 7 7.25 9.37 -1.53
C GLY A 7 6.02 9.86 -2.28
N ALA A 8 6.21 10.42 -3.46
CA ALA A 8 5.18 10.84 -4.42
C ALA A 8 5.02 9.80 -5.55
N GLY A 9 4.80 8.55 -5.18
CA GLY A 9 4.30 7.50 -6.08
C GLY A 9 2.79 7.64 -6.31
N GLY A 10 2.16 6.67 -6.96
CA GLY A 10 0.70 6.69 -7.17
C GLY A 10 -0.08 6.92 -5.88
N VAL A 11 0.21 6.18 -4.81
CA VAL A 11 -0.48 6.31 -3.50
C VAL A 11 -0.15 7.64 -2.82
N GLY A 12 1.14 7.96 -2.65
CA GLY A 12 1.55 9.17 -1.93
C GLY A 12 1.15 10.44 -2.68
N GLY A 13 1.23 10.44 -4.01
CA GLY A 13 0.79 11.57 -4.84
C GLY A 13 -0.72 11.79 -4.77
N LEU A 14 -1.53 10.73 -4.80
CA LEU A 14 -2.99 10.81 -4.61
C LEU A 14 -3.35 11.42 -3.25
N ILE A 15 -2.78 10.89 -2.15
CA ILE A 15 -3.05 11.41 -0.80
C ILE A 15 -2.62 12.88 -0.68
N ALA A 16 -1.44 13.22 -1.20
CA ALA A 16 -0.92 14.58 -1.13
C ALA A 16 -1.79 15.57 -1.92
N ALA A 17 -2.17 15.21 -3.16
CA ALA A 17 -2.99 16.08 -3.99
C ALA A 17 -4.39 16.28 -3.39
N ALA A 18 -5.05 15.20 -2.97
CA ALA A 18 -6.39 15.27 -2.39
C ALA A 18 -6.41 16.12 -1.11
N LEU A 19 -5.47 15.92 -0.18
CA LEU A 19 -5.39 16.71 1.05
C LEU A 19 -5.02 18.17 0.78
N ALA A 20 -4.12 18.45 -0.15
CA ALA A 20 -3.74 19.83 -0.49
C ALA A 20 -4.89 20.59 -1.16
N GLU A 21 -5.66 19.95 -2.05
CA GLU A 21 -6.86 20.52 -2.66
C GLU A 21 -7.94 20.83 -1.62
N ASP A 22 -8.09 19.98 -0.58
CA ASP A 22 -8.96 20.23 0.57
C ASP A 22 -8.44 21.33 1.52
N GLY A 23 -7.31 21.97 1.20
CA GLY A 23 -6.72 23.08 1.96
C GLY A 23 -5.86 22.68 3.15
N GLN A 24 -5.41 21.42 3.22
CA GLN A 24 -4.47 20.99 4.25
C GLN A 24 -3.04 21.46 3.93
N ASP A 25 -2.21 21.69 4.97
CA ASP A 25 -0.79 22.00 4.81
C ASP A 25 -0.01 20.71 4.52
N VAL A 26 0.34 20.48 3.26
CA VAL A 26 0.99 19.25 2.80
C VAL A 26 2.39 19.55 2.29
N ILE A 27 3.37 18.72 2.69
CA ILE A 27 4.73 18.73 2.16
C ILE A 27 5.12 17.32 1.69
N LEU A 28 5.74 17.23 0.50
CA LEU A 28 6.33 15.99 0.01
C LEU A 28 7.78 15.86 0.49
N VAL A 29 8.17 14.66 0.89
CA VAL A 29 9.57 14.32 1.13
C VAL A 29 10.02 13.36 0.04
N LEU A 30 10.89 13.85 -0.85
CA LEU A 30 11.28 13.20 -2.09
C LEU A 30 12.77 12.85 -2.09
N ARG A 31 13.13 11.77 -2.77
CA ARG A 31 14.54 11.47 -3.05
C ARG A 31 15.13 12.51 -3.99
N ALA A 32 16.45 12.71 -3.94
CA ALA A 32 17.15 13.73 -4.71
C ALA A 32 16.78 13.70 -6.21
N GLU A 33 16.81 12.51 -6.82
CA GLU A 33 16.54 12.35 -8.25
C GLU A 33 15.08 12.69 -8.63
N THR A 34 14.15 12.49 -7.70
CA THR A 34 12.75 12.87 -7.90
C THR A 34 12.54 14.35 -7.66
N LEU A 35 13.22 14.92 -6.67
CA LEU A 35 13.14 16.33 -6.32
C LEU A 35 13.69 17.23 -7.44
N GLU A 36 14.78 16.80 -8.11
CA GLU A 36 15.38 17.53 -9.24
C GLU A 36 14.42 17.76 -10.41
N VAL A 37 13.49 16.83 -10.65
CA VAL A 37 12.51 16.90 -11.75
C VAL A 37 11.10 17.25 -11.29
N TYR A 38 10.92 17.52 -10.01
CA TYR A 38 9.61 17.83 -9.45
C TYR A 38 9.18 19.27 -9.82
N PRO A 39 8.01 19.47 -10.45
CA PRO A 39 7.62 20.78 -11.00
C PRO A 39 7.06 21.77 -9.94
N GLY A 40 6.95 21.39 -8.66
CA GLY A 40 6.41 22.22 -7.60
C GLY A 40 4.94 21.96 -7.27
N GLY A 41 4.23 21.18 -8.08
CA GLY A 41 2.85 20.80 -7.88
C GLY A 41 2.56 19.39 -8.37
N ILE A 42 1.35 18.90 -8.12
CA ILE A 42 0.87 17.58 -8.56
C ILE A 42 -0.29 17.78 -9.54
N HIS A 43 -0.21 17.11 -10.68
CA HIS A 43 -1.33 16.87 -11.56
C HIS A 43 -1.90 15.47 -11.28
N LEU A 44 -3.16 15.40 -10.86
CA LEU A 44 -3.87 14.17 -10.55
C LEU A 44 -5.08 14.04 -11.47
N GLU A 45 -5.16 12.94 -12.22
CA GLU A 45 -6.37 12.49 -12.89
C GLU A 45 -6.99 11.36 -12.04
N SER A 46 -8.25 11.51 -11.59
CA SER A 46 -8.85 10.55 -10.66
C SER A 46 -10.32 10.30 -10.92
N GLU A 47 -10.69 9.03 -11.02
CA GLU A 47 -12.08 8.57 -11.09
C GLU A 47 -12.89 8.86 -9.80
N VAL A 48 -12.20 9.13 -8.68
CA VAL A 48 -12.84 9.30 -7.36
C VAL A 48 -12.92 10.74 -6.95
N VAL A 49 -11.83 11.51 -7.05
CA VAL A 49 -11.75 12.90 -6.59
C VAL A 49 -11.75 13.91 -7.73
N GLY A 50 -11.77 13.44 -9.00
CA GLY A 50 -11.70 14.31 -10.18
C GLY A 50 -10.26 14.72 -10.51
N ASP A 51 -10.15 15.60 -11.50
CA ASP A 51 -8.87 16.14 -11.94
C ASP A 51 -8.45 17.30 -11.04
N ILE A 52 -7.24 17.24 -10.52
CA ILE A 52 -6.67 18.21 -9.57
C ILE A 52 -5.31 18.68 -10.09
N ASP A 53 -5.13 20.01 -10.12
CA ASP A 53 -3.85 20.67 -10.29
C ASP A 53 -3.57 21.51 -9.05
N VAL A 54 -2.62 21.08 -8.21
CA VAL A 54 -2.37 21.72 -6.92
C VAL A 54 -0.88 21.88 -6.64
N ASP A 55 -0.50 23.05 -6.13
CA ASP A 55 0.86 23.28 -5.66
C ASP A 55 1.09 22.55 -4.34
N VAL A 56 2.15 21.73 -4.30
CA VAL A 56 2.56 21.01 -3.10
C VAL A 56 4.07 21.18 -2.93
N PRO A 57 4.55 21.86 -1.90
CA PRO A 57 5.98 22.02 -1.67
C PRO A 57 6.66 20.66 -1.45
N ALA A 58 7.92 20.54 -1.87
CA ALA A 58 8.70 19.34 -1.70
C ALA A 58 10.09 19.63 -1.14
N VAL A 59 10.59 18.72 -0.32
CA VAL A 59 11.93 18.76 0.27
C VAL A 59 12.62 17.40 0.13
N GLY A 60 13.95 17.39 0.19
CA GLY A 60 14.72 16.14 0.21
C GLY A 60 14.77 15.50 1.60
N ARG A 61 14.49 16.28 2.64
CA ARG A 61 14.46 15.84 4.04
C ARG A 61 13.45 16.69 4.81
N LEU A 62 12.67 16.04 5.67
CA LEU A 62 11.75 16.74 6.55
C LEU A 62 12.54 17.65 7.51
N ASP A 63 12.20 18.93 7.59
CA ASP A 63 12.88 19.97 8.34
C ASP A 63 12.00 20.66 9.40
N ARG A 64 10.75 20.23 9.52
CA ARG A 64 9.75 20.79 10.45
C ARG A 64 8.88 19.71 11.08
N GLU A 65 8.30 19.99 12.22
CA GLU A 65 7.30 19.15 12.86
C GLU A 65 6.00 19.12 12.05
N VAL A 66 5.40 17.93 11.98
CA VAL A 66 4.12 17.68 11.33
C VAL A 66 3.17 16.95 12.29
N GLU A 67 1.90 16.91 11.96
CA GLU A 67 0.89 16.21 12.76
C GLU A 67 0.66 14.81 12.25
N VAL A 68 0.89 14.59 10.92
CA VAL A 68 0.76 13.30 10.25
C VAL A 68 1.95 13.08 9.31
N LEU A 69 2.57 11.91 9.42
CA LEU A 69 3.60 11.43 8.52
C LEU A 69 3.08 10.21 7.75
N TRP A 70 2.70 10.41 6.50
CA TRP A 70 2.34 9.33 5.60
C TRP A 70 3.58 8.66 5.04
N VAL A 71 3.66 7.33 5.15
CA VAL A 71 4.76 6.55 4.57
C VAL A 71 4.20 5.78 3.38
N ALA A 72 4.46 6.30 2.16
CA ALA A 72 3.91 5.80 0.90
C ALA A 72 5.01 5.44 -0.13
N VAL A 73 6.12 4.93 0.36
CA VAL A 73 7.22 4.40 -0.45
C VAL A 73 7.06 2.91 -0.69
N LYS A 74 7.80 2.35 -1.65
CA LYS A 74 7.91 0.90 -1.77
C LYS A 74 8.68 0.32 -0.57
N ALA A 75 8.37 -0.91 -0.18
CA ALA A 75 9.04 -1.59 0.94
C ALA A 75 10.57 -1.63 0.76
N THR A 76 11.05 -1.79 -0.47
CA THR A 76 12.48 -1.76 -0.83
C THR A 76 13.16 -0.41 -0.59
N GLN A 77 12.40 0.65 -0.37
CA GLN A 77 12.89 2.02 -0.18
C GLN A 77 12.66 2.55 1.25
N LEU A 78 12.08 1.72 2.13
CA LEU A 78 11.66 2.15 3.47
C LEU A 78 12.83 2.69 4.29
N GLU A 79 13.96 1.98 4.33
CA GLU A 79 15.14 2.39 5.14
C GLU A 79 15.72 3.74 4.70
N ASP A 80 15.74 4.00 3.39
CA ASP A 80 16.19 5.29 2.86
C ASP A 80 15.20 6.41 3.20
N ALA A 81 13.90 6.14 3.09
CA ALA A 81 12.86 7.09 3.41
C ALA A 81 12.87 7.48 4.91
N LEU A 82 13.10 6.53 5.81
CA LEU A 82 13.20 6.77 7.26
C LEU A 82 14.36 7.73 7.62
N ARG A 83 15.45 7.71 6.85
CA ARG A 83 16.55 8.68 7.04
C ARG A 83 16.15 10.11 6.67
N ALA A 84 15.19 10.28 5.78
CA ALA A 84 14.69 11.59 5.35
C ALA A 84 13.65 12.20 6.30
N ALA A 85 13.03 11.40 7.19
CA ALA A 85 12.04 11.86 8.17
C ALA A 85 12.29 11.21 9.53
N SER A 86 13.29 11.71 10.25
CA SER A 86 13.67 11.16 11.56
C SER A 86 12.63 11.49 12.64
N PRO A 87 12.50 10.67 13.71
CA PRO A 87 11.63 10.94 14.84
C PRO A 87 11.87 12.30 15.50
N ALA A 88 13.12 12.76 15.55
CA ALA A 88 13.50 14.06 16.13
C ALA A 88 12.85 15.24 15.40
N VAL A 89 12.54 15.09 14.11
CA VAL A 89 11.90 16.13 13.29
C VAL A 89 10.40 15.86 13.13
N ALA A 90 9.99 14.61 12.99
CA ALA A 90 8.57 14.26 12.92
C ALA A 90 7.82 14.61 14.23
N GLY A 91 8.53 14.70 15.36
CA GLY A 91 7.95 15.08 16.64
C GLY A 91 6.92 14.06 17.13
N ASN A 92 5.72 14.54 17.42
CA ASN A 92 4.59 13.71 17.87
C ASN A 92 3.61 13.35 16.74
N ALA A 93 4.09 13.26 15.49
CA ALA A 93 3.26 12.94 14.34
C ALA A 93 2.66 11.53 14.44
N LEU A 94 1.41 11.37 13.98
CA LEU A 94 0.91 10.04 13.64
C LEU A 94 1.69 9.52 12.42
N VAL A 95 2.27 8.35 12.53
CA VAL A 95 3.01 7.71 11.42
C VAL A 95 2.11 6.67 10.78
N ILE A 96 1.65 6.93 9.56
CA ILE A 96 0.67 6.12 8.86
C ILE A 96 1.30 5.47 7.63
N PRO A 97 1.70 4.20 7.71
CA PRO A 97 2.20 3.46 6.56
C PRO A 97 1.05 3.03 5.64
N LEU A 98 1.27 3.17 4.33
CA LEU A 98 0.37 2.68 3.28
C LEU A 98 1.07 1.67 2.34
N LEU A 99 2.14 1.05 2.81
CA LEU A 99 2.94 0.07 2.06
C LEU A 99 2.17 -1.23 1.82
N ASN A 100 2.72 -2.05 0.94
CA ASN A 100 2.28 -3.43 0.75
C ASN A 100 3.00 -4.35 1.76
N GLY A 101 2.35 -5.47 2.10
CA GLY A 101 2.83 -6.39 3.13
C GLY A 101 2.42 -5.97 4.54
N VAL A 102 3.03 -6.61 5.55
CA VAL A 102 2.69 -6.41 6.96
C VAL A 102 3.92 -6.08 7.84
N ASP A 103 5.11 -6.52 7.46
CA ASP A 103 6.33 -6.42 8.29
C ASP A 103 6.80 -4.98 8.51
N HIS A 104 6.45 -4.06 7.62
CA HIS A 104 6.82 -2.65 7.72
C HIS A 104 6.31 -1.98 9.00
N VAL A 105 5.19 -2.45 9.56
CA VAL A 105 4.62 -1.89 10.80
C VAL A 105 5.56 -2.10 11.98
N SER A 106 6.08 -3.32 12.16
CA SER A 106 7.04 -3.63 13.22
C SER A 106 8.30 -2.79 13.07
N ARG A 107 8.80 -2.66 11.84
CA ARG A 107 9.98 -1.83 11.55
C ARG A 107 9.76 -0.35 11.86
N LEU A 108 8.58 0.18 11.54
CA LEU A 108 8.23 1.56 11.88
C LEU A 108 8.09 1.77 13.38
N ARG A 109 7.56 0.80 14.13
CA ARG A 109 7.48 0.85 15.59
C ARG A 109 8.84 0.87 16.27
N GLU A 110 9.84 0.21 15.72
CA GLU A 110 11.22 0.31 16.22
C GLU A 110 11.76 1.75 16.13
N VAL A 111 11.30 2.53 15.16
CA VAL A 111 11.77 3.90 14.90
C VAL A 111 10.90 4.95 15.60
N PHE A 112 9.56 4.83 15.51
CA PHE A 112 8.61 5.85 15.94
C PHE A 112 7.77 5.43 17.16
N GLY A 113 8.02 4.24 17.71
CA GLY A 113 7.31 3.74 18.89
C GLY A 113 5.80 3.62 18.68
N ASP A 114 5.07 4.05 19.69
CA ASP A 114 3.60 3.94 19.74
C ASP A 114 2.86 4.95 18.83
N LEU A 115 3.57 5.80 18.10
CA LEU A 115 2.96 6.77 17.18
C LEU A 115 2.54 6.16 15.83
N VAL A 116 2.85 4.88 15.60
CA VAL A 116 2.50 4.18 14.37
C VAL A 116 1.04 3.77 14.38
N VAL A 117 0.30 4.22 13.38
CA VAL A 117 -1.09 3.84 13.10
C VAL A 117 -1.09 2.99 11.83
N PRO A 118 -1.21 1.66 11.95
CA PRO A 118 -1.28 0.79 10.77
C PRO A 118 -2.40 1.20 9.84
N GLY A 119 -2.08 1.27 8.55
CA GLY A 119 -3.01 1.66 7.51
C GLY A 119 -2.96 0.73 6.30
N ALA A 120 -4.08 0.56 5.66
CA ALA A 120 -4.19 -0.16 4.39
C ALA A 120 -4.97 0.69 3.39
N ILE A 121 -4.41 0.91 2.22
CA ILE A 121 -5.12 1.57 1.11
C ILE A 121 -5.46 0.56 0.02
N ARG A 122 -6.66 0.65 -0.49
CA ARG A 122 -7.13 -0.06 -1.68
C ARG A 122 -7.40 0.96 -2.76
N VAL A 123 -6.57 0.95 -3.78
CA VAL A 123 -6.61 1.88 -4.91
C VAL A 123 -5.77 1.32 -6.07
N GLU A 124 -6.15 1.64 -7.29
CA GLU A 124 -5.26 1.55 -8.44
C GLU A 124 -4.85 2.96 -8.82
N SER A 125 -3.61 3.31 -8.50
CA SER A 125 -3.03 4.63 -8.77
C SER A 125 -1.56 4.48 -9.17
N GLU A 126 -1.15 5.19 -10.20
CA GLU A 126 0.18 5.11 -10.78
C GLU A 126 0.73 6.50 -11.04
N ARG A 127 2.03 6.67 -10.83
CA ARG A 127 2.75 7.85 -11.27
C ARG A 127 3.23 7.62 -12.71
N VAL A 128 2.65 8.32 -13.66
CA VAL A 128 2.93 8.19 -15.09
C VAL A 128 3.96 9.21 -15.62
N GLY A 129 4.29 10.22 -14.81
CA GLY A 129 5.27 11.27 -15.16
C GLY A 129 5.82 11.97 -13.92
N PRO A 130 6.68 12.98 -14.07
CA PRO A 130 7.07 13.86 -12.98
C PRO A 130 5.82 14.51 -12.38
N ALA A 131 5.48 14.14 -11.12
CA ALA A 131 4.30 14.62 -10.40
C ALA A 131 2.94 14.46 -11.12
N HIS A 132 2.87 13.62 -12.16
CA HIS A 132 1.62 13.25 -12.82
C HIS A 132 1.12 11.91 -12.30
N ILE A 133 -0.01 11.92 -11.63
CA ILE A 133 -0.65 10.76 -10.99
C ILE A 133 -1.96 10.44 -11.72
N VAL A 134 -2.16 9.17 -12.03
CA VAL A 134 -3.41 8.66 -12.63
C VAL A 134 -3.98 7.59 -11.72
N GLN A 135 -5.21 7.82 -11.24
CA GLN A 135 -5.96 6.89 -10.40
C GLN A 135 -7.19 6.40 -11.19
N THR A 136 -7.24 5.09 -11.44
CA THR A 136 -8.19 4.46 -12.37
C THR A 136 -9.21 3.53 -11.71
N SER A 137 -9.03 3.18 -10.44
CA SER A 137 -10.04 2.37 -9.73
C SER A 137 -11.26 3.21 -9.37
N PRO A 138 -12.50 2.67 -9.43
CA PRO A 138 -13.70 3.39 -9.01
C PRO A 138 -13.80 3.56 -7.49
N PHE A 139 -12.72 3.34 -6.79
CA PHE A 139 -12.59 3.49 -5.34
C PHE A 139 -11.18 3.90 -4.94
N ALA A 140 -11.08 4.68 -3.89
CA ALA A 140 -9.86 4.95 -3.13
C ALA A 140 -10.23 4.90 -1.64
N ALA A 141 -9.90 3.79 -0.99
CA ALA A 141 -10.34 3.50 0.37
C ALA A 141 -9.17 3.20 1.29
N VAL A 142 -9.11 3.93 2.40
CA VAL A 142 -8.12 3.76 3.47
C VAL A 142 -8.81 3.16 4.69
N ASP A 143 -8.24 2.13 5.28
CA ASP A 143 -8.59 1.66 6.62
C ASP A 143 -7.41 1.93 7.55
N LEU A 144 -7.67 2.55 8.71
CA LEU A 144 -6.70 2.84 9.75
C LEU A 144 -7.01 2.01 10.99
N ALA A 145 -6.01 1.42 11.62
CA ALA A 145 -6.16 0.66 12.86
C ALA A 145 -5.29 1.22 13.99
N PRO A 146 -5.70 2.35 14.59
CA PRO A 146 -4.94 2.99 15.65
C PRO A 146 -4.98 2.17 16.94
N PRO A 147 -3.91 2.18 17.75
CA PRO A 147 -4.00 1.80 19.14
C PRO A 147 -4.98 2.74 19.87
N PRO A 148 -5.61 2.29 20.98
CA PRO A 148 -6.65 3.07 21.68
C PRO A 148 -6.26 4.51 22.01
N ALA A 149 -5.00 4.73 22.41
CA ALA A 149 -4.50 6.06 22.76
C ALA A 149 -4.43 7.06 21.59
N LEU A 150 -4.40 6.57 20.34
CA LEU A 150 -4.32 7.41 19.14
C LEU A 150 -5.64 7.49 18.37
N ARG A 151 -6.71 6.82 18.87
CA ARG A 151 -7.96 6.69 18.14
C ARG A 151 -8.56 8.04 17.71
N SER A 152 -8.70 8.97 18.64
CA SER A 152 -9.30 10.28 18.32
C SER A 152 -8.48 11.08 17.29
N ARG A 153 -7.14 10.95 17.32
CA ARG A 153 -6.29 11.58 16.32
C ARG A 153 -6.45 10.92 14.95
N ALA A 154 -6.54 9.60 14.90
CA ALA A 154 -6.77 8.86 13.66
C ALA A 154 -8.18 9.14 13.08
N GLU A 155 -9.20 9.32 13.93
CA GLU A 155 -10.54 9.72 13.51
C GLU A 155 -10.54 11.13 12.89
N ALA A 156 -9.75 12.07 13.45
CA ALA A 156 -9.58 13.39 12.85
C ALA A 156 -8.91 13.31 11.46
N VAL A 157 -7.86 12.49 11.31
CA VAL A 157 -7.21 12.24 10.00
C VAL A 157 -8.19 11.59 9.02
N ALA A 158 -9.01 10.64 9.48
CA ALA A 158 -10.03 10.02 8.64
C ALA A 158 -11.07 11.05 8.15
N GLY A 159 -11.46 12.00 9.00
CA GLY A 159 -12.34 13.11 8.62
C GLY A 159 -11.74 14.00 7.54
N GLU A 160 -10.44 14.31 7.59
CA GLU A 160 -9.77 15.09 6.54
C GLU A 160 -9.70 14.33 5.22
N LEU A 161 -9.37 13.03 5.24
CA LEU A 161 -9.41 12.21 4.02
C LEU A 161 -10.81 12.15 3.40
N GLN A 162 -11.85 12.03 4.25
CA GLN A 162 -13.25 12.03 3.79
C GLN A 162 -13.65 13.39 3.20
N SER A 163 -13.24 14.50 3.82
CA SER A 163 -13.43 15.85 3.27
C SER A 163 -12.75 16.00 1.90
N ALA A 164 -11.56 15.44 1.75
CA ALA A 164 -10.80 15.40 0.51
C ALA A 164 -11.35 14.39 -0.54
N GLY A 165 -12.52 13.79 -0.30
CA GLY A 165 -13.20 12.88 -1.23
C GLY A 165 -12.72 11.43 -1.21
N LEU A 166 -11.82 11.06 -0.30
CA LEU A 166 -11.33 9.70 -0.15
C LEU A 166 -12.13 8.94 0.92
N SER A 167 -12.46 7.68 0.68
CA SER A 167 -13.07 6.86 1.72
C SER A 167 -12.03 6.51 2.80
N CYS A 168 -12.36 6.78 4.07
CA CYS A 168 -11.50 6.38 5.18
C CYS A 168 -12.32 5.84 6.36
N ASN A 169 -11.89 4.70 6.91
CA ASN A 169 -12.54 4.10 8.09
C ASN A 169 -11.50 3.82 9.18
N VAL A 170 -11.89 4.05 10.42
CA VAL A 170 -11.12 3.63 11.59
C VAL A 170 -11.63 2.29 12.08
N ARG A 171 -10.75 1.31 12.14
CA ARG A 171 -11.01 -0.08 12.51
C ARG A 171 -10.44 -0.40 13.88
N ASP A 172 -10.92 -1.49 14.48
CA ASP A 172 -10.47 -1.95 15.80
C ASP A 172 -9.31 -2.95 15.72
N SER A 173 -9.19 -3.68 14.61
CA SER A 173 -8.22 -4.76 14.43
C SER A 173 -7.16 -4.40 13.38
N GLU A 174 -5.92 -4.19 13.85
CA GLU A 174 -4.75 -4.05 12.99
C GLU A 174 -4.54 -5.30 12.11
N ALA A 175 -4.66 -6.48 12.72
CA ALA A 175 -4.49 -7.73 12.02
C ALA A 175 -5.48 -7.86 10.84
N GLU A 176 -6.76 -7.53 11.06
CA GLU A 176 -7.76 -7.60 9.99
C GLU A 176 -7.52 -6.56 8.89
N VAL A 177 -7.06 -5.35 9.24
CA VAL A 177 -6.74 -4.31 8.25
C VAL A 177 -5.59 -4.74 7.36
N LEU A 178 -4.49 -5.21 7.94
CA LEU A 178 -3.29 -5.56 7.20
C LEU A 178 -3.44 -6.88 6.45
N TRP A 179 -3.88 -7.94 7.14
CA TRP A 179 -4.04 -9.26 6.53
C TRP A 179 -5.23 -9.33 5.60
N GLY A 180 -6.31 -8.58 5.84
CA GLY A 180 -7.43 -8.47 4.92
C GLY A 180 -7.03 -7.87 3.57
N LYS A 181 -6.16 -6.83 3.56
CA LYS A 181 -5.56 -6.35 2.31
C LYS A 181 -4.67 -7.43 1.67
N LEU A 182 -3.82 -8.07 2.46
CA LEU A 182 -2.85 -9.05 1.95
C LEU A 182 -3.53 -10.30 1.38
N ALA A 183 -4.68 -10.73 1.93
CA ALA A 183 -5.45 -11.87 1.46
C ALA A 183 -5.99 -11.71 0.01
N VAL A 184 -6.15 -10.47 -0.45
CA VAL A 184 -6.46 -10.19 -1.87
C VAL A 184 -5.20 -9.87 -2.65
N LEU A 185 -4.34 -9.01 -2.09
CA LEU A 185 -3.16 -8.49 -2.78
C LEU A 185 -2.17 -9.60 -3.17
N ALA A 186 -1.79 -10.45 -2.20
CA ALA A 186 -0.73 -11.44 -2.44
C ALA A 186 -1.12 -12.46 -3.52
N PRO A 187 -2.26 -13.19 -3.41
CA PRO A 187 -2.62 -14.16 -4.44
C PRO A 187 -2.85 -13.52 -5.81
N PHE A 188 -3.43 -12.31 -5.86
CA PHE A 188 -3.65 -11.60 -7.12
C PHE A 188 -2.34 -11.15 -7.76
N ALA A 189 -1.45 -10.52 -6.99
CA ALA A 189 -0.16 -10.04 -7.48
C ALA A 189 0.73 -11.19 -7.95
N LEU A 190 0.80 -12.28 -7.18
CA LEU A 190 1.57 -13.46 -7.54
C LEU A 190 1.01 -14.15 -8.80
N ALA A 191 -0.31 -14.35 -8.88
CA ALA A 191 -0.93 -15.00 -10.03
C ALA A 191 -0.75 -14.18 -11.32
N THR A 192 -1.08 -12.89 -11.32
CA THR A 192 -0.95 -12.02 -12.50
C THR A 192 0.50 -11.87 -12.96
N SER A 193 1.45 -11.78 -12.02
CA SER A 193 2.89 -11.69 -12.33
C SER A 193 3.44 -13.01 -12.87
N SER A 194 2.96 -14.16 -12.37
CA SER A 194 3.47 -15.49 -12.77
C SER A 194 3.15 -15.84 -14.24
N VAL A 195 2.04 -15.34 -14.78
CA VAL A 195 1.62 -15.61 -16.15
C VAL A 195 1.60 -14.38 -17.06
N GLN A 196 1.92 -13.20 -16.51
CA GLN A 196 1.90 -11.90 -17.20
C GLN A 196 0.55 -11.57 -17.86
N LEU A 197 -0.55 -12.07 -17.31
CA LEU A 197 -1.91 -11.86 -17.78
C LEU A 197 -2.72 -11.00 -16.80
N PRO A 198 -3.69 -10.19 -17.28
CA PRO A 198 -4.62 -9.48 -16.42
C PRO A 198 -5.60 -10.45 -15.74
N ALA A 199 -6.43 -9.92 -14.83
CA ALA A 199 -7.40 -10.70 -14.04
C ALA A 199 -8.23 -11.69 -14.87
N ALA A 200 -8.74 -11.28 -16.05
CA ALA A 200 -9.50 -12.19 -16.93
C ALA A 200 -8.65 -13.36 -17.42
N GLY A 201 -7.39 -13.12 -17.78
CA GLY A 201 -6.48 -14.18 -18.23
C GLY A 201 -6.15 -15.17 -17.11
N VAL A 202 -5.92 -14.68 -15.89
CA VAL A 202 -5.71 -15.54 -14.69
C VAL A 202 -6.95 -16.41 -14.44
N ARG A 203 -8.16 -15.85 -14.52
CA ARG A 203 -9.41 -16.62 -14.33
C ARG A 203 -9.64 -17.66 -15.44
N ALA A 204 -9.22 -17.35 -16.65
CA ALA A 204 -9.36 -18.26 -17.80
C ALA A 204 -8.35 -19.43 -17.78
N ASP A 205 -7.23 -19.30 -17.07
CA ASP A 205 -6.27 -20.40 -16.86
C ASP A 205 -6.63 -21.21 -15.61
N PRO A 206 -7.15 -22.46 -15.76
CA PRO A 206 -7.62 -23.23 -14.62
C PRO A 206 -6.53 -23.57 -13.59
N VAL A 207 -5.27 -23.62 -14.02
CA VAL A 207 -4.15 -23.93 -13.11
C VAL A 207 -3.83 -22.73 -12.25
N THR A 208 -3.61 -21.57 -12.86
CA THR A 208 -3.27 -20.34 -12.13
C THR A 208 -4.43 -19.84 -11.29
N SER A 209 -5.68 -19.97 -11.78
CA SER A 209 -6.88 -19.63 -11.00
C SER A 209 -6.99 -20.46 -9.72
N ARG A 210 -6.77 -21.79 -9.80
CA ARG A 210 -6.76 -22.66 -8.60
C ARG A 210 -5.64 -22.31 -7.63
N LEU A 211 -4.44 -22.03 -8.14
CA LEU A 211 -3.30 -21.60 -7.30
C LEU A 211 -3.59 -20.26 -6.60
N MET A 212 -4.18 -19.29 -7.31
CA MET A 212 -4.58 -18.01 -6.73
C MET A 212 -5.55 -18.19 -5.56
N LEU A 213 -6.62 -18.98 -5.75
CA LEU A 213 -7.61 -19.22 -4.69
C LEU A 213 -7.05 -20.07 -3.54
N ALA A 214 -6.17 -21.03 -3.83
CA ALA A 214 -5.49 -21.81 -2.79
C ALA A 214 -4.54 -20.90 -1.97
N SER A 215 -3.74 -20.07 -2.62
CA SER A 215 -2.88 -19.08 -1.95
C SER A 215 -3.69 -18.12 -1.07
N MET A 216 -4.86 -17.67 -1.51
CA MET A 216 -5.75 -16.84 -0.68
C MET A 216 -6.16 -17.55 0.62
N ARG A 217 -6.48 -18.85 0.55
CA ARG A 217 -6.83 -19.65 1.75
C ARG A 217 -5.64 -19.83 2.67
N GLU A 218 -4.45 -20.10 2.12
CA GLU A 218 -3.19 -20.16 2.87
C GLU A 218 -2.91 -18.84 3.62
N VAL A 219 -3.11 -17.68 2.95
CA VAL A 219 -3.00 -16.36 3.59
C VAL A 219 -3.99 -16.24 4.76
N GLY A 220 -5.23 -16.71 4.59
CA GLY A 220 -6.25 -16.68 5.65
C GLY A 220 -5.86 -17.53 6.86
N GLU A 221 -5.32 -18.73 6.64
CA GLU A 221 -4.84 -19.63 7.71
C GLU A 221 -3.65 -19.01 8.47
N VAL A 222 -2.69 -18.42 7.75
CA VAL A 222 -1.55 -17.72 8.35
C VAL A 222 -2.04 -16.49 9.12
N ALA A 223 -2.95 -15.70 8.55
CA ALA A 223 -3.53 -14.50 9.17
C ALA A 223 -4.22 -14.81 10.50
N ALA A 224 -4.87 -15.97 10.62
CA ALA A 224 -5.52 -16.41 11.86
C ALA A 224 -4.52 -16.57 13.01
N THR A 225 -3.27 -16.97 12.74
CA THR A 225 -2.20 -17.04 13.76
C THR A 225 -1.78 -15.66 14.26
N GLN A 226 -2.08 -14.62 13.49
CA GLN A 226 -1.79 -13.23 13.82
C GLN A 226 -3.02 -12.50 14.40
N GLY A 227 -4.10 -13.24 14.67
CA GLY A 227 -5.34 -12.70 15.27
C GLY A 227 -6.33 -12.12 14.25
N ALA A 228 -6.12 -12.24 12.96
CA ALA A 228 -7.08 -11.81 11.95
C ALA A 228 -8.15 -12.89 11.70
N GLN A 229 -9.41 -12.50 11.78
CA GLN A 229 -10.54 -13.37 11.46
C GLN A 229 -11.07 -13.00 10.07
N LEU A 230 -10.60 -13.70 9.05
CA LEU A 230 -10.93 -13.42 7.66
C LEU A 230 -11.95 -14.43 7.13
N ASP A 231 -13.09 -13.95 6.62
CA ASP A 231 -14.07 -14.83 5.94
C ASP A 231 -13.59 -15.16 4.52
N PRO A 232 -13.23 -16.42 4.22
CA PRO A 232 -12.69 -16.79 2.91
C PRO A 232 -13.65 -16.47 1.75
N ALA A 233 -14.97 -16.51 1.96
CA ALA A 233 -15.96 -16.27 0.92
C ALA A 233 -15.91 -14.81 0.42
N ILE A 234 -15.64 -13.84 1.31
CA ILE A 234 -15.51 -12.43 0.96
C ILE A 234 -14.30 -12.23 0.04
N TYR A 235 -13.14 -12.80 0.39
CA TYR A 235 -11.90 -12.64 -0.35
C TYR A 235 -11.89 -13.43 -1.68
N GLU A 236 -12.48 -14.62 -1.70
CA GLU A 236 -12.70 -15.37 -2.93
C GLU A 236 -13.58 -14.58 -3.91
N THR A 237 -14.69 -14.03 -3.41
CA THR A 237 -15.60 -13.19 -4.20
C THR A 237 -14.86 -11.96 -4.75
N ALA A 238 -14.04 -11.28 -3.93
CA ALA A 238 -13.26 -10.13 -4.35
C ALA A 238 -12.28 -10.49 -5.49
N LEU A 239 -11.54 -11.59 -5.38
CA LEU A 239 -10.60 -12.06 -6.40
C LEU A 239 -11.29 -12.43 -7.71
N LEU A 240 -12.43 -13.12 -7.63
CA LEU A 240 -13.18 -13.57 -8.82
C LEU A 240 -13.87 -12.41 -9.56
N ASN A 241 -14.21 -11.33 -8.83
CA ASN A 241 -14.87 -10.15 -9.39
C ASN A 241 -13.91 -9.00 -9.74
N MET A 242 -12.59 -9.22 -9.68
CA MET A 242 -11.62 -8.21 -10.15
C MET A 242 -11.93 -7.81 -11.60
N PRO A 243 -11.88 -6.50 -11.94
CA PRO A 243 -12.09 -6.03 -13.30
C PRO A 243 -11.25 -6.80 -14.32
N ALA A 244 -11.82 -7.14 -15.46
CA ALA A 244 -11.21 -8.04 -16.45
C ALA A 244 -9.81 -7.63 -16.89
N GLY A 245 -9.59 -6.32 -17.09
CA GLY A 245 -8.32 -5.73 -17.50
C GLY A 245 -7.35 -5.44 -16.35
N MET A 246 -7.74 -5.67 -15.09
CA MET A 246 -6.94 -5.27 -13.93
C MET A 246 -5.62 -6.03 -13.88
N ARG A 247 -4.54 -5.28 -13.66
CA ARG A 247 -3.17 -5.75 -13.49
C ARG A 247 -2.66 -5.34 -12.11
N SER A 248 -1.92 -6.21 -11.45
CA SER A 248 -1.28 -5.83 -10.20
C SER A 248 -0.11 -4.86 -10.44
N SER A 249 0.21 -4.05 -9.42
CA SER A 249 1.40 -3.18 -9.44
C SER A 249 2.68 -4.00 -9.64
N MET A 250 2.78 -5.16 -9.00
CA MET A 250 3.94 -6.06 -9.14
C MET A 250 4.06 -6.59 -10.57
N GLN A 251 2.96 -6.93 -11.25
CA GLN A 251 2.97 -7.33 -12.66
C GLN A 251 3.43 -6.17 -13.56
N LYS A 252 2.96 -4.94 -13.31
CA LYS A 252 3.40 -3.74 -14.04
C LYS A 252 4.91 -3.46 -13.81
N ASP A 253 5.40 -3.64 -12.59
CA ASP A 253 6.81 -3.52 -12.26
C ASP A 253 7.66 -4.56 -12.98
N LEU A 254 7.22 -5.82 -12.99
CA LEU A 254 7.91 -6.91 -13.71
C LEU A 254 8.00 -6.63 -15.21
N ALA A 255 6.90 -6.23 -15.84
CA ALA A 255 6.87 -5.89 -17.26
C ALA A 255 7.77 -4.68 -17.61
N ALA A 256 8.01 -3.78 -16.67
CA ALA A 256 8.87 -2.61 -16.82
C ALA A 256 10.32 -2.85 -16.35
N GLY A 257 10.69 -4.07 -15.95
CA GLY A 257 12.02 -4.39 -15.43
C GLY A 257 12.36 -3.68 -14.11
N ARG A 258 11.37 -3.27 -13.34
CA ARG A 258 11.55 -2.61 -12.04
C ARG A 258 11.66 -3.63 -10.90
N ALA A 259 12.30 -3.22 -9.80
CA ALA A 259 12.39 -4.05 -8.58
C ALA A 259 10.99 -4.41 -8.05
N LEU A 260 10.79 -5.70 -7.77
CA LEU A 260 9.54 -6.24 -7.26
C LEU A 260 9.47 -6.16 -5.73
N GLU A 261 8.26 -6.00 -5.20
CA GLU A 261 7.95 -6.13 -3.78
C GLU A 261 7.63 -7.58 -3.38
N LEU A 262 8.23 -8.55 -4.06
CA LEU A 262 7.93 -9.97 -3.89
C LEU A 262 8.11 -10.42 -2.43
N GLU A 263 9.21 -10.05 -1.80
CA GLU A 263 9.49 -10.38 -0.39
C GLU A 263 8.50 -9.71 0.55
N ALA A 264 8.18 -8.43 0.36
CA ALA A 264 7.23 -7.72 1.21
C ALA A 264 5.81 -8.33 1.14
N ILE A 265 5.42 -8.84 -0.03
CA ILE A 265 4.09 -9.39 -0.28
C ILE A 265 4.00 -10.87 0.14
N SER A 266 4.98 -11.70 -0.21
CA SER A 266 4.93 -13.15 0.05
C SER A 266 5.76 -13.61 1.24
N GLY A 267 6.81 -12.87 1.60
CA GLY A 267 7.73 -13.24 2.70
C GLY A 267 7.04 -13.49 4.03
N PRO A 268 6.15 -12.61 4.54
CA PRO A 268 5.42 -12.84 5.78
C PRO A 268 4.58 -14.12 5.76
N ILE A 269 3.94 -14.44 4.63
CA ILE A 269 3.09 -15.62 4.48
C ILE A 269 3.95 -16.89 4.60
N LEU A 270 5.04 -16.95 3.85
CA LEU A 270 5.93 -18.12 3.83
C LEU A 270 6.68 -18.31 5.16
N ARG A 271 7.11 -17.22 5.77
CA ARG A 271 7.84 -17.24 7.05
C ARG A 271 6.95 -17.70 8.19
N LEU A 272 5.81 -17.02 8.38
CA LEU A 272 4.86 -17.34 9.44
C LEU A 272 4.19 -18.70 9.23
N GLY A 273 3.92 -19.09 7.97
CA GLY A 273 3.46 -20.43 7.66
C GLY A 273 4.42 -21.50 8.19
N ARG A 274 5.72 -21.36 7.93
CA ARG A 274 6.74 -22.28 8.48
C ARG A 274 6.83 -22.23 10.00
N GLU A 275 6.80 -21.04 10.60
CA GLU A 275 6.88 -20.86 12.05
C GLU A 275 5.70 -21.52 12.80
N HIS A 276 4.51 -21.48 12.20
CA HIS A 276 3.29 -22.04 12.79
C HIS A 276 2.90 -23.42 12.24
N GLY A 277 3.72 -24.01 11.37
CA GLY A 277 3.44 -25.34 10.80
C GLY A 277 2.24 -25.37 9.83
N ILE A 278 1.93 -24.23 9.18
CA ILE A 278 0.89 -24.09 8.17
C ILE A 278 1.52 -24.25 6.79
N PRO A 279 1.13 -25.27 6.01
CA PRO A 279 1.65 -25.45 4.66
C PRO A 279 1.18 -24.33 3.73
N THR A 280 2.09 -23.79 2.89
CA THR A 280 1.81 -22.73 1.92
C THR A 280 2.22 -23.11 0.49
N PRO A 281 1.88 -24.32 -0.01
CA PRO A 281 2.40 -24.83 -1.29
C PRO A 281 1.94 -24.03 -2.51
N ALA A 282 0.74 -23.47 -2.50
CA ALA A 282 0.26 -22.67 -3.63
C ALA A 282 0.97 -21.31 -3.70
N THR A 283 1.22 -20.67 -2.55
CA THR A 283 1.98 -19.43 -2.47
C THR A 283 3.44 -19.67 -2.89
N GLU A 284 4.08 -20.75 -2.42
CA GLU A 284 5.44 -21.15 -2.82
C GLU A 284 5.55 -21.36 -4.33
N GLU A 285 4.60 -22.09 -4.93
CA GLU A 285 4.59 -22.34 -6.37
C GLU A 285 4.40 -21.05 -7.18
N LEU A 286 3.51 -20.15 -6.75
CA LEU A 286 3.34 -18.86 -7.41
C LEU A 286 4.60 -18.00 -7.31
N VAL A 287 5.25 -17.94 -6.15
CA VAL A 287 6.53 -17.23 -5.95
C VAL A 287 7.62 -17.78 -6.87
N ARG A 288 7.74 -19.10 -6.95
CA ARG A 288 8.69 -19.76 -7.86
C ARG A 288 8.45 -19.38 -9.33
N ARG A 289 7.17 -19.32 -9.75
CA ARG A 289 6.79 -18.91 -11.13
C ARG A 289 7.13 -17.44 -11.39
N VAL A 290 6.88 -16.55 -10.43
CA VAL A 290 7.27 -15.13 -10.55
C VAL A 290 8.79 -15.00 -10.70
N GLY A 291 9.57 -15.72 -9.89
CA GLY A 291 11.03 -15.76 -10.01
C GLY A 291 11.51 -16.25 -11.38
N ALA A 292 10.86 -17.28 -11.96
CA ALA A 292 11.16 -17.73 -13.32
C ALA A 292 10.80 -16.68 -14.39
N ALA A 293 9.70 -15.96 -14.23
CA ALA A 293 9.30 -14.90 -15.15
C ALA A 293 10.20 -13.65 -15.07
N GLN A 294 10.83 -13.41 -13.92
CA GLN A 294 11.80 -12.31 -13.74
C GLN A 294 13.16 -12.59 -14.38
N ALA A 295 13.49 -13.85 -14.61
CA ALA A 295 14.76 -14.28 -15.20
C ALA A 295 14.74 -14.28 -16.75
N LEU A 296 13.59 -14.02 -17.35
CA LEU A 296 13.39 -13.91 -18.82
C LEU A 296 13.55 -12.48 -19.30
#